data_994013d288846788beaa433ad3c7b80a
#
_entry.id   994013d288846788beaa433ad3c7b80a
#
_cell.length_a   1.000
_cell.length_b   1.000
_cell.length_c   1.000
_cell.angle_alpha   90.00
_cell.angle_beta   90.00
_cell.angle_gamma   90.00
#
_symmetry.space_group_name_H-M   'P 1'
#
loop_
_entity.id
_entity.type
_entity.pdbx_description
1 polymer ?
#
loop_
_entity_poly.entity_id
_entity_poly.type
_entity_poly.pdbx_seq_one_letter_code
_entity_poly.pdbx_strand_id
1 'polypeptide(L)'
;DYFRDGINIYFRLNSLDNLVTSYSSRLAFEFLMKGASVVEVSIMGEVPQRDCDFLDALCEEFLADNLARKNDAAIKTVNFIDEQLEGLSDSLKMSENKLKDYKANNFIVASSGGSSLMSEYAKLDAIRTELRLKESYLNYLTQYLQSNVENESIIAPANLGVTDASLTTLVTGFTELQLKRDEVGEKSPLYSKYTRELEAIKQQMNEALANNKVALEIQKKDLQQRTDALTEEMRALPYKEQQ
;
A
#
# COMPACT_ATOMS: atom_id res chain seq x y z
N ASP A 1 -20.26 -40.18 -40.43
CA ASP A 1 -19.35 -41.25 -39.96
C ASP A 1 -17.94 -40.99 -40.47
N TYR A 2 -17.11 -40.35 -39.67
CA TYR A 2 -15.71 -40.03 -40.00
C TYR A 2 -14.73 -41.13 -39.61
N PHE A 3 -15.21 -42.20 -39.03
CA PHE A 3 -14.37 -43.36 -38.66
C PHE A 3 -14.58 -44.51 -39.67
N ARG A 4 -13.71 -44.57 -40.67
CA ARG A 4 -13.54 -45.77 -41.49
C ARG A 4 -12.47 -46.64 -40.86
N ASP A 5 -12.72 -47.97 -40.77
CA ASP A 5 -11.75 -48.94 -40.33
C ASP A 5 -10.44 -48.82 -41.13
N GLY A 6 -9.33 -48.60 -40.44
CA GLY A 6 -8.00 -48.48 -41.00
C GLY A 6 -7.40 -47.07 -41.03
N ILE A 7 -8.09 -46.03 -40.49
CA ILE A 7 -7.51 -44.69 -40.36
C ILE A 7 -6.89 -44.54 -38.98
N ASN A 8 -5.57 -44.43 -38.92
CA ASN A 8 -4.85 -44.11 -37.69
C ASN A 8 -4.93 -42.58 -37.46
N ILE A 9 -5.54 -42.19 -36.35
CA ILE A 9 -5.59 -40.75 -35.92
C ILE A 9 -4.49 -40.55 -34.90
N TYR A 10 -3.60 -39.62 -35.19
CA TYR A 10 -2.52 -39.23 -34.30
C TYR A 10 -2.85 -37.88 -33.68
N PHE A 11 -2.63 -37.74 -32.40
CA PHE A 11 -2.71 -36.44 -31.71
C PHE A 11 -1.41 -36.18 -30.93
N ARG A 12 -1.07 -34.91 -30.79
CA ARG A 12 0.10 -34.47 -30.06
C ARG A 12 -0.35 -33.57 -28.91
N LEU A 13 0.07 -33.90 -27.70
CA LEU A 13 -0.06 -33.01 -26.56
C LEU A 13 1.16 -32.05 -26.54
N ASN A 14 0.91 -30.79 -26.63
CA ASN A 14 1.96 -29.77 -26.50
C ASN A 14 2.07 -29.33 -25.02
N SER A 15 3.31 -29.12 -24.55
CA SER A 15 3.50 -28.47 -23.24
C SER A 15 3.05 -27.04 -23.30
N LEU A 16 2.67 -26.47 -22.16
CA LEU A 16 2.25 -25.07 -22.05
C LEU A 16 3.33 -24.12 -22.57
N ASP A 17 4.60 -24.34 -22.21
CA ASP A 17 5.73 -23.51 -22.64
C ASP A 17 5.91 -23.51 -24.17
N ASN A 18 5.72 -24.67 -24.81
CA ASN A 18 5.77 -24.78 -26.27
C ASN A 18 4.62 -24.02 -26.94
N LEU A 19 3.42 -24.05 -26.32
CA LEU A 19 2.27 -23.29 -26.82
C LEU A 19 2.52 -21.78 -26.67
N VAL A 20 2.96 -21.33 -25.51
CA VAL A 20 3.29 -19.93 -25.24
C VAL A 20 4.33 -19.43 -26.26
N THR A 21 5.42 -20.15 -26.44
CA THR A 21 6.47 -19.81 -27.41
C THR A 21 5.92 -19.75 -28.85
N SER A 22 5.10 -20.71 -29.25
CA SER A 22 4.50 -20.78 -30.56
C SER A 22 3.54 -19.62 -30.83
N TYR A 23 2.69 -19.26 -29.88
CA TYR A 23 1.76 -18.13 -30.03
C TYR A 23 2.50 -16.79 -29.96
N SER A 24 3.42 -16.59 -29.03
CA SER A 24 4.21 -15.36 -28.90
C SER A 24 5.02 -15.03 -30.14
N SER A 25 5.56 -16.04 -30.84
CA SER A 25 6.33 -15.84 -32.07
C SER A 25 5.50 -15.41 -33.27
N ARG A 26 4.18 -15.62 -33.23
CA ARG A 26 3.22 -15.26 -34.32
C ARG A 26 2.44 -13.99 -34.05
N LEU A 27 2.51 -13.47 -32.81
CA LEU A 27 1.88 -12.19 -32.45
C LEU A 27 2.68 -11.03 -33.01
N ALA A 28 1.97 -10.07 -33.59
CA ALA A 28 2.52 -8.77 -33.97
C ALA A 28 1.74 -7.65 -33.25
N PHE A 29 2.49 -6.64 -32.80
CA PHE A 29 1.95 -5.46 -32.15
C PHE A 29 2.36 -4.23 -32.91
N GLU A 30 1.41 -3.42 -33.36
CA GLU A 30 1.67 -2.19 -34.09
C GLU A 30 0.91 -1.01 -33.45
N PHE A 31 1.59 0.12 -33.30
CA PHE A 31 0.94 1.36 -32.89
C PHE A 31 0.32 2.02 -34.12
N LEU A 32 -0.99 2.21 -34.14
CA LEU A 32 -1.72 2.84 -35.25
C LEU A 32 -1.23 4.26 -35.55
N MET A 33 -0.77 5.00 -34.55
CA MET A 33 -0.12 6.30 -34.72
C MET A 33 0.88 6.55 -33.60
N LYS A 34 1.96 7.31 -33.88
CA LYS A 34 2.90 7.77 -32.85
C LYS A 34 2.16 8.61 -31.79
N GLY A 35 2.12 8.13 -30.56
CA GLY A 35 1.45 8.79 -29.44
C GLY A 35 -0.02 8.42 -29.25
N ALA A 36 -0.57 7.50 -30.04
CA ALA A 36 -1.90 6.95 -29.80
C ALA A 36 -1.87 5.90 -28.70
N SER A 37 -2.91 5.88 -27.87
CA SER A 37 -3.16 4.85 -26.86
C SER A 37 -3.80 3.58 -27.44
N VAL A 38 -3.73 3.40 -28.75
CA VAL A 38 -4.35 2.29 -29.47
C VAL A 38 -3.25 1.44 -30.09
N VAL A 39 -3.25 0.17 -29.74
CA VAL A 39 -2.34 -0.85 -30.26
C VAL A 39 -3.15 -1.84 -31.07
N GLU A 40 -2.72 -2.12 -32.29
CA GLU A 40 -3.23 -3.21 -33.10
C GLU A 40 -2.48 -4.48 -32.74
N VAL A 41 -3.22 -5.54 -32.38
CA VAL A 41 -2.68 -6.86 -32.11
C VAL A 41 -3.14 -7.79 -33.18
N SER A 42 -2.21 -8.42 -33.89
CA SER A 42 -2.51 -9.36 -34.93
C SER A 42 -1.76 -10.69 -34.77
N ILE A 43 -2.35 -11.76 -35.29
CA ILE A 43 -1.74 -13.07 -35.29
C ILE A 43 -1.93 -13.72 -36.65
N MET A 44 -0.88 -14.39 -37.16
CA MET A 44 -0.95 -15.21 -38.34
C MET A 44 -1.03 -16.69 -37.98
N GLY A 45 -2.05 -17.39 -38.51
CA GLY A 45 -2.24 -18.80 -38.24
C GLY A 45 -3.06 -19.51 -39.33
N GLU A 46 -3.11 -20.84 -39.24
CA GLU A 46 -3.79 -21.70 -40.24
C GLU A 46 -5.29 -21.87 -39.94
N VAL A 47 -5.74 -21.56 -38.71
CA VAL A 47 -7.13 -21.76 -38.28
C VAL A 47 -7.66 -20.43 -37.72
N PRO A 48 -8.31 -19.61 -38.58
CA PRO A 48 -8.74 -18.25 -38.19
C PRO A 48 -9.62 -18.22 -36.93
N GLN A 49 -10.56 -19.13 -36.79
CA GLN A 49 -11.47 -19.16 -35.63
C GLN A 49 -10.70 -19.32 -34.32
N ARG A 50 -9.76 -20.27 -34.27
CA ARG A 50 -8.93 -20.51 -33.05
C ARG A 50 -8.05 -19.31 -32.74
N ASP A 51 -7.53 -18.64 -33.78
CA ASP A 51 -6.66 -17.50 -33.62
C ASP A 51 -7.46 -16.25 -33.14
N CYS A 52 -8.72 -16.09 -33.58
CA CYS A 52 -9.65 -15.09 -33.04
C CYS A 52 -9.98 -15.40 -31.56
N ASP A 53 -10.37 -16.63 -31.26
CA ASP A 53 -10.68 -17.02 -29.88
C ASP A 53 -9.48 -16.79 -28.92
N PHE A 54 -8.26 -17.01 -29.42
CA PHE A 54 -7.04 -16.71 -28.69
C PHE A 54 -6.84 -15.20 -28.44
N LEU A 55 -7.06 -14.36 -29.46
CA LEU A 55 -6.93 -12.90 -29.34
C LEU A 55 -7.99 -12.33 -28.37
N ASP A 56 -9.22 -12.83 -28.44
CA ASP A 56 -10.29 -12.43 -27.54
C ASP A 56 -9.93 -12.78 -26.08
N ALA A 57 -9.49 -14.02 -25.83
CA ALA A 57 -9.04 -14.46 -24.51
C ALA A 57 -7.81 -13.66 -24.00
N LEU A 58 -6.87 -13.33 -24.89
CA LEU A 58 -5.71 -12.49 -24.57
C LEU A 58 -6.14 -11.08 -24.15
N CYS A 59 -7.10 -10.49 -24.87
CA CYS A 59 -7.64 -9.17 -24.53
C CYS A 59 -8.40 -9.19 -23.19
N GLU A 60 -9.22 -10.22 -22.95
CA GLU A 60 -9.94 -10.39 -21.69
C GLU A 60 -8.98 -10.53 -20.50
N GLU A 61 -7.94 -11.37 -20.63
CA GLU A 61 -6.95 -11.56 -19.58
C GLU A 61 -6.12 -10.29 -19.32
N PHE A 62 -5.74 -9.58 -20.40
CA PHE A 62 -5.05 -8.29 -20.27
C PHE A 62 -5.90 -7.25 -19.53
N LEU A 63 -7.19 -7.17 -19.83
CA LEU A 63 -8.11 -6.26 -19.12
C LEU A 63 -8.29 -6.65 -17.66
N ALA A 64 -8.41 -7.95 -17.37
CA ALA A 64 -8.54 -8.47 -16.01
C ALA A 64 -7.27 -8.20 -15.18
N ASP A 65 -6.09 -8.47 -15.74
CA ASP A 65 -4.80 -8.19 -15.07
C ASP A 65 -4.61 -6.68 -14.83
N ASN A 66 -4.94 -5.84 -15.81
CA ASN A 66 -4.84 -4.39 -15.68
C ASN A 66 -5.79 -3.84 -14.60
N LEU A 67 -7.01 -4.37 -14.54
CA LEU A 67 -7.97 -4.02 -13.49
C LEU A 67 -7.50 -4.51 -12.11
N ALA A 68 -6.98 -5.73 -12.01
CA ALA A 68 -6.43 -6.28 -10.79
C ALA A 68 -5.26 -5.44 -10.27
N ARG A 69 -4.33 -5.05 -11.13
CA ARG A 69 -3.20 -4.17 -10.77
C ARG A 69 -3.65 -2.80 -10.29
N LYS A 70 -4.63 -2.18 -10.95
CA LYS A 70 -5.19 -0.89 -10.53
C LYS A 70 -5.89 -0.96 -9.19
N ASN A 71 -6.53 -2.07 -8.88
CA ASN A 71 -7.25 -2.27 -7.63
C ASN A 71 -6.34 -2.73 -6.48
N ASP A 72 -5.18 -3.30 -6.76
CA ASP A 72 -4.25 -3.84 -5.76
C ASP A 72 -3.86 -2.80 -4.70
N ALA A 73 -3.50 -1.58 -5.13
CA ALA A 73 -3.17 -0.49 -4.21
C ALA A 73 -4.35 -0.10 -3.32
N ALA A 74 -5.57 -0.09 -3.86
CA ALA A 74 -6.78 0.22 -3.11
C ALA A 74 -7.10 -0.89 -2.09
N ILE A 75 -7.00 -2.15 -2.49
CA ILE A 75 -7.22 -3.31 -1.61
C ILE A 75 -6.21 -3.31 -0.46
N LYS A 76 -4.92 -3.10 -0.77
CA LYS A 76 -3.87 -2.99 0.26
C LYS A 76 -4.12 -1.83 1.22
N THR A 77 -4.60 -0.69 0.70
CA THR A 77 -4.97 0.46 1.53
C THR A 77 -6.10 0.10 2.49
N VAL A 78 -7.17 -0.56 2.01
CA VAL A 78 -8.30 -0.99 2.84
C VAL A 78 -7.83 -1.97 3.91
N ASN A 79 -7.08 -3.01 3.55
CA ASN A 79 -6.57 -4.00 4.49
C ASN A 79 -5.68 -3.35 5.58
N PHE A 80 -4.80 -2.44 5.18
CA PHE A 80 -3.97 -1.70 6.14
C PHE A 80 -4.82 -0.85 7.09
N ILE A 81 -5.84 -0.15 6.58
CA ILE A 81 -6.75 0.65 7.41
C ILE A 81 -7.52 -0.25 8.38
N ASP A 82 -8.01 -1.39 7.94
CA ASP A 82 -8.74 -2.33 8.79
C ASP A 82 -7.87 -2.86 9.94
N GLU A 83 -6.62 -3.25 9.65
CA GLU A 83 -5.64 -3.63 10.67
C GLU A 83 -5.35 -2.49 11.67
N GLN A 84 -5.24 -1.25 11.18
CA GLN A 84 -5.02 -0.10 12.06
C GLN A 84 -6.27 0.22 12.91
N LEU A 85 -7.48 0.09 12.36
CA LEU A 85 -8.73 0.29 13.09
C LEU A 85 -8.90 -0.72 14.23
N GLU A 86 -8.53 -1.97 14.03
CA GLU A 86 -8.56 -3.00 15.08
C GLU A 86 -7.63 -2.61 16.24
N GLY A 87 -6.39 -2.22 15.95
CA GLY A 87 -5.43 -1.74 16.96
C GLY A 87 -5.89 -0.46 17.67
N LEU A 88 -6.59 0.46 16.98
CA LEU A 88 -7.15 1.68 17.56
C LEU A 88 -8.34 1.38 18.48
N SER A 89 -9.22 0.45 18.12
CA SER A 89 -10.35 0.02 18.93
C SER A 89 -9.88 -0.52 20.29
N ASP A 90 -8.82 -1.31 20.32
CA ASP A 90 -8.24 -1.83 21.53
C ASP A 90 -7.61 -0.73 22.40
N SER A 91 -6.92 0.24 21.77
CA SER A 91 -6.37 1.40 22.46
C SER A 91 -7.46 2.27 23.09
N LEU A 92 -8.57 2.48 22.37
CA LEU A 92 -9.72 3.25 22.86
C LEU A 92 -10.35 2.56 24.08
N LYS A 93 -10.59 1.25 24.02
CA LYS A 93 -11.10 0.47 25.17
C LYS A 93 -10.18 0.58 26.39
N MET A 94 -8.86 0.53 26.19
CA MET A 94 -7.90 0.70 27.28
C MET A 94 -7.95 2.12 27.86
N SER A 95 -8.08 3.15 27.04
CA SER A 95 -8.21 4.55 27.49
C SER A 95 -9.53 4.79 28.23
N GLU A 96 -10.65 4.24 27.72
CA GLU A 96 -11.95 4.30 28.38
C GLU A 96 -11.94 3.59 29.75
N ASN A 97 -11.29 2.43 29.87
CA ASN A 97 -11.16 1.72 31.14
C ASN A 97 -10.32 2.53 32.13
N LYS A 98 -9.18 3.08 31.72
CA LYS A 98 -8.38 3.98 32.56
C LYS A 98 -9.18 5.19 33.01
N LEU A 99 -10.01 5.75 32.14
CA LEU A 99 -10.89 6.87 32.46
C LEU A 99 -11.98 6.48 33.47
N LYS A 100 -12.59 5.28 33.30
CA LYS A 100 -13.56 4.73 34.25
C LYS A 100 -12.93 4.50 35.63
N ASP A 101 -11.76 3.88 35.68
CA ASP A 101 -11.03 3.63 36.90
C ASP A 101 -10.65 4.94 37.60
N TYR A 102 -10.21 5.94 36.85
CA TYR A 102 -9.92 7.25 37.40
C TYR A 102 -11.16 7.94 37.96
N LYS A 103 -12.29 7.92 37.24
CA LYS A 103 -13.58 8.48 37.71
C LYS A 103 -14.11 7.74 38.94
N ALA A 104 -13.96 6.42 38.99
CA ALA A 104 -14.41 5.61 40.12
C ALA A 104 -13.60 5.85 41.40
N ASN A 105 -12.28 6.09 41.24
CA ASN A 105 -11.36 6.31 42.37
C ASN A 105 -11.30 7.76 42.85
N ASN A 106 -11.75 8.72 42.03
CA ASN A 106 -11.71 10.16 42.33
C ASN A 106 -13.10 10.79 42.10
N PHE A 107 -14.02 10.51 43.05
CA PHE A 107 -15.40 11.06 43.04
C PHE A 107 -15.50 12.61 43.05
N ILE A 108 -14.39 13.31 43.31
CA ILE A 108 -14.31 14.76 43.50
C ILE A 108 -14.02 15.55 42.22
N VAL A 109 -13.75 14.89 41.09
CA VAL A 109 -13.35 15.54 39.82
C VAL A 109 -14.55 16.16 39.05
N ALA A 110 -15.72 16.26 39.64
CA ALA A 110 -16.89 16.98 39.05
C ALA A 110 -16.78 18.51 39.13
N SER A 111 -15.76 19.04 39.80
CA SER A 111 -15.50 20.49 39.88
C SER A 111 -14.78 21.03 38.63
N SER A 112 -14.88 22.33 38.39
CA SER A 112 -14.51 23.01 37.12
C SER A 112 -13.06 22.75 36.62
N GLY A 113 -12.13 22.40 37.51
CA GLY A 113 -10.72 22.11 37.14
C GLY A 113 -10.51 20.77 36.45
N GLY A 114 -11.25 19.73 36.85
CA GLY A 114 -11.10 18.38 36.28
C GLY A 114 -11.55 18.24 34.84
N SER A 115 -12.53 19.03 34.42
CA SER A 115 -13.04 19.04 33.03
C SER A 115 -12.00 19.54 32.01
N SER A 116 -11.19 20.54 32.40
CA SER A 116 -10.11 21.09 31.57
C SER A 116 -8.99 20.09 31.34
N LEU A 117 -8.50 19.45 32.39
CA LEU A 117 -7.43 18.45 32.33
C LEU A 117 -7.85 17.22 31.54
N MET A 118 -9.13 16.84 31.65
CA MET A 118 -9.71 15.75 30.88
C MET A 118 -9.75 16.05 29.37
N SER A 119 -10.10 17.29 29.00
CA SER A 119 -10.07 17.75 27.63
C SER A 119 -8.62 17.74 27.08
N GLU A 120 -7.66 18.10 27.89
CA GLU A 120 -6.25 18.11 27.50
C GLU A 120 -5.71 16.67 27.35
N TYR A 121 -6.08 15.75 28.25
CA TYR A 121 -5.75 14.35 28.12
C TYR A 121 -6.30 13.74 26.82
N ALA A 122 -7.54 14.05 26.46
CA ALA A 122 -8.15 13.60 25.22
C ALA A 122 -7.39 14.12 23.97
N LYS A 123 -6.87 15.37 24.00
CA LYS A 123 -6.03 15.91 22.92
C LYS A 123 -4.70 15.16 22.81
N LEU A 124 -4.05 14.86 23.93
CA LEU A 124 -2.79 14.10 23.92
C LEU A 124 -3.00 12.68 23.43
N ASP A 125 -4.13 12.05 23.75
CA ASP A 125 -4.47 10.71 23.25
C ASP A 125 -4.76 10.71 21.74
N ALA A 126 -5.39 11.75 21.20
CA ALA A 126 -5.55 11.93 19.76
C ALA A 126 -4.20 12.06 19.04
N ILE A 127 -3.26 12.85 19.59
CA ILE A 127 -1.89 12.96 19.06
C ILE A 127 -1.17 11.60 19.12
N ARG A 128 -1.34 10.84 20.22
CA ARG A 128 -0.77 9.50 20.35
C ARG A 128 -1.25 8.57 19.24
N THR A 129 -2.53 8.64 18.92
CA THR A 129 -3.15 7.85 17.86
C THR A 129 -2.58 8.22 16.49
N GLU A 130 -2.42 9.51 16.20
CA GLU A 130 -1.80 10.00 14.97
C GLU A 130 -0.34 9.52 14.83
N LEU A 131 0.45 9.60 15.91
CA LEU A 131 1.84 9.13 15.90
C LEU A 131 1.95 7.61 15.70
N ARG A 132 1.02 6.83 16.24
CA ARG A 132 0.96 5.37 15.99
C ARG A 132 0.67 5.05 14.54
N LEU A 133 -0.30 5.74 13.93
CA LEU A 133 -0.61 5.56 12.50
C LEU A 133 0.61 5.90 11.64
N LYS A 134 1.28 7.01 11.94
CA LYS A 134 2.53 7.39 11.27
C LYS A 134 3.62 6.33 11.43
N GLU A 135 3.80 5.79 12.63
CA GLU A 135 4.77 4.72 12.91
C GLU A 135 4.48 3.45 12.10
N SER A 136 3.22 3.01 12.09
CA SER A 136 2.79 1.85 11.31
C SER A 136 3.08 2.04 9.84
N TYR A 137 2.80 3.22 9.30
CA TYR A 137 3.07 3.52 7.90
C TYR A 137 4.58 3.55 7.57
N LEU A 138 5.40 4.16 8.42
CA LEU A 138 6.86 4.16 8.24
C LEU A 138 7.44 2.74 8.30
N ASN A 139 6.88 1.87 9.16
CA ASN A 139 7.27 0.48 9.23
C ASN A 139 6.83 -0.30 7.99
N TYR A 140 5.60 -0.09 7.51
CA TYR A 140 5.11 -0.65 6.25
C TYR A 140 6.05 -0.30 5.08
N LEU A 141 6.38 0.98 4.90
CA LEU A 141 7.30 1.41 3.83
C LEU A 141 8.69 0.79 3.99
N THR A 142 9.19 0.67 5.22
CA THR A 142 10.48 0.04 5.48
C THR A 142 10.48 -1.44 5.07
N GLN A 143 9.44 -2.17 5.42
CA GLN A 143 9.27 -3.57 5.02
C GLN A 143 9.12 -3.71 3.51
N TYR A 144 8.32 -2.84 2.88
CA TYR A 144 8.15 -2.83 1.44
C TYR A 144 9.48 -2.64 0.70
N LEU A 145 10.30 -1.67 1.11
CA LEU A 145 11.59 -1.42 0.46
C LEU A 145 12.64 -2.52 0.72
N GLN A 146 12.48 -3.30 1.79
CA GLN A 146 13.33 -4.46 2.11
C GLN A 146 12.85 -5.74 1.41
N SER A 147 11.56 -5.88 1.18
CA SER A 147 11.02 -6.98 0.40
C SER A 147 11.38 -6.75 -1.07
N ASN A 148 12.04 -7.71 -1.71
CA ASN A 148 12.36 -7.66 -3.14
C ASN A 148 11.12 -7.95 -4.01
N VAL A 149 9.93 -7.52 -3.59
CA VAL A 149 8.70 -7.73 -4.33
C VAL A 149 8.58 -6.62 -5.38
N GLU A 150 9.14 -6.88 -6.55
CA GLU A 150 9.28 -5.89 -7.64
C GLU A 150 7.93 -5.45 -8.26
N ASN A 151 6.85 -6.18 -8.02
CA ASN A 151 5.56 -5.98 -8.69
C ASN A 151 4.41 -5.58 -7.76
N GLU A 152 4.67 -5.23 -6.50
CA GLU A 152 3.62 -4.80 -5.59
C GLU A 152 3.44 -3.28 -5.59
N SER A 153 2.18 -2.83 -5.57
CA SER A 153 1.85 -1.41 -5.46
C SER A 153 2.08 -0.89 -4.04
N ILE A 154 2.68 0.28 -3.91
CA ILE A 154 2.85 0.97 -2.63
C ILE A 154 1.55 1.70 -2.24
N ILE A 155 1.20 1.67 -0.95
CA ILE A 155 0.12 2.49 -0.39
C ILE A 155 0.59 3.96 -0.33
N ALA A 156 -0.18 4.87 -0.93
CA ALA A 156 0.15 6.29 -0.90
C ALA A 156 -0.04 6.91 0.50
N PRO A 157 0.90 7.76 0.99
CA PRO A 157 0.83 8.36 2.33
C PRO A 157 -0.43 9.19 2.57
N ALA A 158 -0.86 9.92 1.56
CA ALA A 158 -2.05 10.78 1.63
C ALA A 158 -3.34 10.01 1.95
N ASN A 159 -3.44 8.75 1.53
CA ASN A 159 -4.60 7.88 1.80
C ASN A 159 -4.72 7.50 3.28
N LEU A 160 -3.65 7.67 4.05
CA LEU A 160 -3.55 7.30 5.46
C LEU A 160 -3.45 8.52 6.39
N GLY A 161 -3.68 9.72 5.88
CA GLY A 161 -3.55 10.95 6.67
C GLY A 161 -2.10 11.31 7.05
N VAL A 162 -1.10 10.64 6.47
CA VAL A 162 0.31 10.98 6.68
C VAL A 162 0.68 12.13 5.74
N THR A 163 0.78 13.33 6.29
CA THR A 163 0.98 14.58 5.54
C THR A 163 2.47 14.94 5.38
N ASP A 164 3.34 14.00 5.11
CA ASP A 164 4.73 14.28 4.79
C ASP A 164 4.89 14.50 3.27
N ALA A 165 5.08 15.77 2.87
CA ALA A 165 5.19 16.13 1.46
C ALA A 165 6.39 15.46 0.76
N SER A 166 7.49 15.25 1.48
CA SER A 166 8.68 14.61 0.93
C SER A 166 8.44 13.13 0.65
N LEU A 167 7.89 12.40 1.63
CA LEU A 167 7.52 10.99 1.45
C LEU A 167 6.45 10.83 0.36
N THR A 168 5.45 11.71 0.32
CA THR A 168 4.40 11.67 -0.70
C THR A 168 4.98 11.80 -2.10
N THR A 169 5.89 12.76 -2.30
CA THR A 169 6.55 12.98 -3.59
C THR A 169 7.39 11.77 -3.99
N LEU A 170 8.17 11.20 -3.07
CA LEU A 170 9.02 10.05 -3.33
C LEU A 170 8.20 8.79 -3.66
N VAL A 171 7.14 8.52 -2.91
CA VAL A 171 6.25 7.37 -3.16
C VAL A 171 5.55 7.51 -4.51
N THR A 172 5.04 8.70 -4.84
CA THR A 172 4.41 8.96 -6.14
C THR A 172 5.40 8.76 -7.28
N GLY A 173 6.59 9.35 -7.18
CA GLY A 173 7.64 9.21 -8.19
C GLY A 173 8.12 7.76 -8.35
N PHE A 174 8.22 7.01 -7.26
CA PHE A 174 8.55 5.58 -7.30
C PHE A 174 7.48 4.79 -8.06
N THR A 175 6.20 5.00 -7.73
CA THR A 175 5.08 4.30 -8.37
C THR A 175 5.00 4.62 -9.87
N GLU A 176 5.18 5.89 -10.27
CA GLU A 176 5.19 6.30 -11.67
C GLU A 176 6.34 5.66 -12.46
N LEU A 177 7.54 5.59 -11.87
CA LEU A 177 8.70 4.95 -12.51
C LEU A 177 8.53 3.44 -12.60
N GLN A 178 7.92 2.82 -11.59
CA GLN A 178 7.61 1.38 -11.61
C GLN A 178 6.67 1.06 -12.78
N LEU A 179 5.59 1.83 -12.94
CA LEU A 179 4.66 1.68 -14.06
C LEU A 179 5.38 1.86 -15.41
N LYS A 180 6.20 2.90 -15.57
CA LYS A 180 6.96 3.15 -16.81
C LYS A 180 7.96 2.03 -17.12
N ARG A 181 8.59 1.44 -16.10
CA ARG A 181 9.49 0.30 -16.27
C ARG A 181 8.74 -0.91 -16.78
N ASP A 182 7.59 -1.20 -16.17
CA ASP A 182 6.78 -2.37 -16.49
C ASP A 182 6.15 -2.26 -17.90
N GLU A 183 5.84 -1.04 -18.35
CA GLU A 183 5.34 -0.78 -19.70
C GLU A 183 6.37 -1.06 -20.81
N VAL A 184 7.67 -0.84 -20.57
CA VAL A 184 8.69 -0.96 -21.63
C VAL A 184 9.25 -2.37 -21.79
N GLY A 185 9.03 -3.28 -20.83
CA GLY A 185 9.54 -4.65 -20.85
C GLY A 185 11.07 -4.76 -20.74
N GLU A 186 11.55 -5.90 -20.29
CA GLU A 186 12.97 -6.13 -19.91
C GLU A 186 13.99 -5.97 -21.05
N LYS A 187 13.58 -6.20 -22.29
CA LYS A 187 14.47 -6.09 -23.46
C LYS A 187 14.70 -4.65 -23.94
N SER A 188 13.99 -3.69 -23.40
CA SER A 188 14.11 -2.29 -23.77
C SER A 188 15.36 -1.63 -23.14
N PRO A 189 16.13 -0.80 -23.85
CA PRO A 189 17.19 0.02 -23.24
C PRO A 189 16.66 0.97 -22.14
N LEU A 190 15.38 1.34 -22.20
CA LEU A 190 14.72 2.17 -21.20
C LEU A 190 14.47 1.42 -19.90
N TYR A 191 14.32 0.10 -19.94
CA TYR A 191 14.14 -0.72 -18.72
C TYR A 191 15.30 -0.54 -17.74
N SER A 192 16.53 -0.64 -18.23
CA SER A 192 17.73 -0.44 -17.40
C SER A 192 17.91 1.00 -16.92
N LYS A 193 17.36 1.98 -17.66
CA LYS A 193 17.31 3.38 -17.22
C LYS A 193 16.34 3.56 -16.06
N TYR A 194 15.11 3.10 -16.22
CA TYR A 194 14.08 3.20 -15.17
C TYR A 194 14.46 2.40 -13.92
N THR A 195 15.09 1.24 -14.07
CA THR A 195 15.61 0.47 -12.94
C THR A 195 16.62 1.26 -12.11
N ARG A 196 17.55 1.97 -12.76
CA ARG A 196 18.52 2.84 -12.06
C ARG A 196 17.86 4.04 -11.38
N GLU A 197 16.85 4.63 -12.02
CA GLU A 197 16.09 5.73 -11.41
C GLU A 197 15.27 5.25 -10.21
N LEU A 198 14.66 4.06 -10.27
CA LEU A 198 13.98 3.41 -9.15
C LEU A 198 14.92 3.14 -7.97
N GLU A 199 16.13 2.63 -8.23
CA GLU A 199 17.15 2.44 -7.19
C GLU A 199 17.55 3.77 -6.52
N ALA A 200 17.69 4.84 -7.30
CA ALA A 200 17.99 6.16 -6.75
C ALA A 200 16.86 6.69 -5.86
N ILE A 201 15.59 6.56 -6.28
CA ILE A 201 14.45 6.95 -5.44
C ILE A 201 14.35 6.05 -4.20
N LYS A 202 14.59 4.74 -4.33
CA LYS A 202 14.60 3.79 -3.21
C LYS A 202 15.62 4.21 -2.14
N GLN A 203 16.80 4.67 -2.55
CA GLN A 203 17.81 5.20 -1.63
C GLN A 203 17.31 6.47 -0.93
N GLN A 204 16.74 7.43 -1.68
CA GLN A 204 16.16 8.65 -1.11
C GLN A 204 15.00 8.36 -0.15
N MET A 205 14.15 7.37 -0.47
CA MET A 205 13.10 6.93 0.43
C MET A 205 13.66 6.35 1.73
N ASN A 206 14.71 5.54 1.68
CA ASN A 206 15.36 5.00 2.87
C ASN A 206 15.92 6.11 3.78
N GLU A 207 16.55 7.13 3.20
CA GLU A 207 17.05 8.30 3.94
C GLU A 207 15.89 9.11 4.57
N ALA A 208 14.83 9.35 3.81
CA ALA A 208 13.65 10.04 4.30
C ALA A 208 12.95 9.26 5.43
N LEU A 209 12.86 7.92 5.30
CA LEU A 209 12.31 7.04 6.33
C LEU A 209 13.14 7.09 7.61
N ALA A 210 14.47 7.04 7.51
CA ALA A 210 15.36 7.13 8.68
C ALA A 210 15.16 8.46 9.41
N ASN A 211 15.12 9.59 8.68
CA ASN A 211 14.88 10.91 9.24
C ASN A 211 13.50 11.03 9.89
N ASN A 212 12.45 10.52 9.24
CA ASN A 212 11.10 10.52 9.77
C ASN A 212 10.97 9.66 11.03
N LYS A 213 11.65 8.51 11.12
CA LYS A 213 11.68 7.67 12.33
C LYS A 213 12.33 8.40 13.50
N VAL A 214 13.45 9.10 13.27
CA VAL A 214 14.09 9.91 14.32
C VAL A 214 13.15 11.03 14.81
N ALA A 215 12.51 11.76 13.88
CA ALA A 215 11.56 12.79 14.23
C ALA A 215 10.35 12.24 15.01
N LEU A 216 9.86 11.07 14.61
CA LEU A 216 8.76 10.38 15.29
C LEU A 216 9.14 10.02 16.75
N GLU A 217 10.34 9.49 16.98
CA GLU A 217 10.79 9.15 18.33
C GLU A 217 10.91 10.39 19.23
N ILE A 218 11.35 11.53 18.67
CA ILE A 218 11.37 12.81 19.41
C ILE A 218 9.95 13.23 19.77
N GLN A 219 8.99 13.14 18.84
CA GLN A 219 7.59 13.50 19.10
C GLN A 219 6.94 12.56 20.14
N LYS A 220 7.22 11.27 20.07
CA LYS A 220 6.73 10.29 21.06
C LYS A 220 7.26 10.58 22.47
N LYS A 221 8.54 10.95 22.56
CA LYS A 221 9.16 11.30 23.85
C LYS A 221 8.55 12.57 24.43
N ASP A 222 8.35 13.62 23.63
CA ASP A 222 7.69 14.85 24.06
C ASP A 222 6.24 14.57 24.52
N LEU A 223 5.49 13.81 23.74
CA LEU A 223 4.13 13.39 24.10
C LEU A 223 4.10 12.63 25.43
N GLN A 224 5.05 11.71 25.65
CA GLN A 224 5.14 10.96 26.90
C GLN A 224 5.38 11.91 28.07
N GLN A 225 6.33 12.86 27.96
CA GLN A 225 6.62 13.82 29.03
C GLN A 225 5.39 14.68 29.35
N ARG A 226 4.65 15.14 28.35
CA ARG A 226 3.41 15.92 28.56
C ARG A 226 2.31 15.08 29.21
N THR A 227 2.17 13.82 28.80
CA THR A 227 1.19 12.91 29.41
C THR A 227 1.52 12.60 30.86
N ASP A 228 2.79 12.41 31.18
CA ASP A 228 3.24 12.14 32.55
C ASP A 228 3.01 13.38 33.42
N ALA A 229 3.36 14.59 32.96
CA ALA A 229 3.12 15.84 33.67
C ALA A 229 1.62 16.06 33.94
N LEU A 230 0.78 15.85 32.93
CA LEU A 230 -0.67 15.97 33.07
C LEU A 230 -1.24 14.94 34.06
N THR A 231 -0.72 13.72 34.03
CA THR A 231 -1.13 12.65 34.93
C THR A 231 -0.79 13.00 36.40
N GLU A 232 0.39 13.57 36.64
CA GLU A 232 0.78 14.05 37.97
C GLU A 232 -0.09 15.22 38.46
N GLU A 233 -0.42 16.15 37.54
CA GLU A 233 -1.34 17.25 37.86
C GLU A 233 -2.74 16.73 38.20
N MET A 234 -3.25 15.76 37.46
CA MET A 234 -4.52 15.09 37.73
C MET A 234 -4.51 14.37 39.10
N ARG A 235 -3.40 13.77 39.49
CA ARG A 235 -3.25 13.13 40.83
C ARG A 235 -3.20 14.12 41.98
N ALA A 236 -2.68 15.32 41.72
CA ALA A 236 -2.55 16.37 42.75
C ALA A 236 -3.87 17.13 43.02
N LEU A 237 -4.88 17.03 42.16
CA LEU A 237 -6.18 17.73 42.31
C LEU A 237 -6.91 17.42 43.61
N PRO A 238 -7.04 16.17 44.07
CA PRO A 238 -7.75 15.87 45.31
C PRO A 238 -7.16 16.56 46.57
N TYR A 239 -5.85 16.84 46.52
CA TYR A 239 -5.15 17.53 47.64
C TYR A 239 -5.35 19.02 47.66
N LYS A 240 -5.55 19.66 46.48
CA LYS A 240 -5.74 21.12 46.38
C LYS A 240 -7.16 21.59 46.67
N GLU A 241 -8.17 20.74 46.53
CA GLU A 241 -9.56 21.03 46.85
C GLU A 241 -9.94 20.81 48.32
N GLN A 242 -9.03 20.26 49.14
CA GLN A 242 -9.23 20.08 50.59
C GLN A 242 -8.63 21.22 51.44
N GLN A 243 -8.00 22.20 50.85
CA GLN A 243 -7.51 23.42 51.50
C GLN A 243 -8.40 24.64 51.15
#